data_dc0330b9caf6ab8f3b476eff984b3931
#
_entry.id   dc0330b9caf6ab8f3b476eff984b3931
#
_cell.length_a   1.000
_cell.length_b   1.000
_cell.length_c   1.000
_cell.angle_alpha   90.00
_cell.angle_beta   90.00
_cell.angle_gamma   90.00
#
_symmetry.space_group_name_H-M   'P 1'
#
loop_
_entity.id
_entity.type
_entity.pdbx_description
1 polymer ?
#
loop_
_entity_poly.entity_id
_entity_poly.type
_entity_poly.pdbx_seq_one_letter_code
_entity_poly.pdbx_strand_id
1 'polypeptide(L)'
;MSAGAGGGTAASGHVEQLLHQVSPGRFDTYEQLLHALADSRVWMLLWHGSPGSPDAQYGHMEIAGHGYAPCATSEHELAASGWDRAHEVVSGRDIAASLFRSRYGLWLNPHAPGGGVGVPWADLRRIASGLDRLPAGPLRLSEPTLQIPQFYALLSQTAHRTPVVRTLRRAWVEPAYGDAYLAIGMDLYDTGPQALDAVRTMMHHCIGAAPEGLPVSTVAMADEYDPVAQWMQACQRPFFDREAFGAGPAPAMPPPPVAAPGPGRPAATGWGAPQHAPQAPGWGPPQAPPVTGHGGWAPNGPRTY
;
A
#
# COMPACT_ATOMS: atom_id res chain seq x y z
N MET A 1 24.77 13.91 -34.18
CA MET A 1 25.10 13.14 -32.97
C MET A 1 23.80 12.52 -32.50
N SER A 2 23.57 11.27 -32.90
CA SER A 2 22.34 10.51 -32.62
C SER A 2 22.76 9.32 -31.75
N ALA A 3 22.44 9.40 -30.46
CA ALA A 3 22.60 8.28 -29.53
C ALA A 3 21.49 8.37 -28.49
N GLY A 4 20.58 7.42 -28.46
CA GLY A 4 19.60 7.33 -27.38
C GLY A 4 18.31 6.54 -27.66
N ALA A 5 18.19 5.81 -28.78
CA ALA A 5 16.94 5.09 -29.09
C ALA A 5 16.92 3.59 -28.71
N GLY A 6 17.99 3.05 -28.14
CA GLY A 6 18.12 1.59 -27.93
C GLY A 6 17.62 1.02 -26.60
N GLY A 7 17.36 1.86 -25.58
CA GLY A 7 17.00 1.35 -24.24
C GLY A 7 15.51 1.03 -24.02
N GLY A 8 14.64 1.67 -24.77
CA GLY A 8 13.18 1.55 -24.53
C GLY A 8 12.55 0.25 -25.01
N THR A 9 13.04 -0.33 -26.10
CA THR A 9 12.45 -1.54 -26.69
C THR A 9 12.73 -2.81 -25.89
N ALA A 10 13.90 -2.91 -25.25
CA ALA A 10 14.26 -4.08 -24.44
C ALA A 10 13.45 -4.13 -23.13
N ALA A 11 13.20 -2.99 -22.49
CA ALA A 11 12.42 -2.89 -21.26
C ALA A 11 10.93 -3.22 -21.50
N SER A 12 10.34 -2.73 -22.60
CA SER A 12 8.94 -3.03 -22.94
C SER A 12 8.71 -4.51 -23.24
N GLY A 13 9.64 -5.17 -23.98
CA GLY A 13 9.55 -6.61 -24.24
C GLY A 13 9.61 -7.45 -22.96
N HIS A 14 10.32 -6.98 -21.93
CA HIS A 14 10.37 -7.66 -20.64
C HIS A 14 9.05 -7.56 -19.88
N VAL A 15 8.39 -6.41 -19.86
CA VAL A 15 7.04 -6.24 -19.28
C VAL A 15 6.04 -7.18 -19.92
N GLU A 16 6.00 -7.26 -21.25
CA GLU A 16 5.09 -8.14 -21.99
C GLU A 16 5.33 -9.62 -21.66
N GLN A 17 6.60 -10.04 -21.58
CA GLN A 17 6.94 -11.41 -21.18
C GLN A 17 6.42 -11.74 -19.79
N LEU A 18 6.54 -10.82 -18.82
CA LEU A 18 6.05 -11.00 -17.46
C LEU A 18 4.53 -11.02 -17.41
N LEU A 19 3.85 -10.18 -18.20
CA LEU A 19 2.38 -10.18 -18.30
C LEU A 19 1.81 -11.54 -18.65
N HIS A 20 2.46 -12.28 -19.55
CA HIS A 20 2.05 -13.65 -19.91
C HIS A 20 2.28 -14.68 -18.79
N GLN A 21 3.12 -14.38 -17.80
CA GLN A 21 3.46 -15.29 -16.72
C GLN A 21 2.69 -15.00 -15.42
N VAL A 22 2.12 -13.80 -15.29
CA VAL A 22 1.32 -13.41 -14.14
C VAL A 22 0.03 -14.24 -14.10
N SER A 23 -0.19 -14.86 -12.96
CA SER A 23 -1.41 -15.61 -12.67
C SER A 23 -1.78 -15.48 -11.19
N PRO A 24 -3.03 -15.71 -10.81
CA PRO A 24 -3.46 -15.64 -9.41
C PRO A 24 -2.58 -16.52 -8.51
N GLY A 25 -2.06 -15.94 -7.41
CA GLY A 25 -1.18 -16.62 -6.46
C GLY A 25 0.32 -16.60 -6.82
N ARG A 26 0.71 -16.19 -8.03
CA ARG A 26 2.12 -16.02 -8.42
C ARG A 26 2.63 -14.63 -8.07
N PHE A 27 2.74 -14.35 -6.78
CA PHE A 27 3.16 -13.03 -6.28
C PHE A 27 4.61 -12.70 -6.62
N ASP A 28 5.47 -13.72 -6.75
CA ASP A 28 6.86 -13.60 -7.21
C ASP A 28 6.95 -13.00 -8.62
N THR A 29 6.16 -13.51 -9.53
CA THR A 29 6.10 -13.02 -10.92
C THR A 29 5.44 -11.65 -11.00
N TYR A 30 4.40 -11.43 -10.21
CA TYR A 30 3.75 -10.14 -10.15
C TYR A 30 4.67 -9.05 -9.57
N GLU A 31 5.48 -9.36 -8.55
CA GLU A 31 6.49 -8.45 -8.02
C GLU A 31 7.52 -8.06 -9.09
N GLN A 32 8.00 -9.05 -9.87
CA GLN A 32 8.89 -8.78 -11.01
C GLN A 32 8.23 -7.86 -12.06
N LEU A 33 6.92 -8.04 -12.32
CA LEU A 33 6.17 -7.16 -13.20
C LEU A 33 6.16 -5.71 -12.67
N LEU A 34 5.94 -5.50 -11.37
CA LEU A 34 5.95 -4.16 -10.79
C LEU A 34 7.33 -3.49 -10.92
N HIS A 35 8.42 -4.25 -10.70
CA HIS A 35 9.77 -3.73 -10.92
C HIS A 35 10.03 -3.38 -12.39
N ALA A 36 9.67 -4.27 -13.31
CA ALA A 36 9.81 -4.00 -14.74
C ALA A 36 8.97 -2.79 -15.18
N LEU A 37 7.76 -2.66 -14.67
CA LEU A 37 6.88 -1.52 -14.95
C LEU A 37 7.48 -0.20 -14.44
N ALA A 38 8.06 -0.21 -13.23
CA ALA A 38 8.71 0.96 -12.66
C ALA A 38 9.82 1.55 -13.55
N ASP A 39 10.54 0.67 -14.24
CA ASP A 39 11.69 1.04 -15.09
C ASP A 39 11.35 1.13 -16.59
N SER A 40 10.07 0.91 -16.94
CA SER A 40 9.58 0.97 -18.32
C SER A 40 8.87 2.27 -18.65
N ARG A 41 8.47 2.40 -19.90
CA ARG A 41 7.51 3.39 -20.39
C ARG A 41 6.20 2.70 -20.72
N VAL A 42 5.09 3.44 -20.55
CA VAL A 42 3.75 3.02 -20.93
C VAL A 42 3.09 4.06 -21.81
N TRP A 43 2.20 3.62 -22.68
CA TRP A 43 1.41 4.43 -23.60
C TRP A 43 0.02 4.61 -23.00
N MET A 44 -0.17 5.73 -22.30
CA MET A 44 -1.44 6.06 -21.67
C MET A 44 -2.47 6.47 -22.73
N LEU A 45 -3.63 5.85 -22.72
CA LEU A 45 -4.70 6.12 -23.67
C LEU A 45 -5.46 7.39 -23.23
N LEU A 46 -5.42 8.45 -24.06
CA LEU A 46 -6.10 9.71 -23.77
C LEU A 46 -7.52 9.68 -24.33
N TRP A 47 -8.49 9.87 -23.45
CA TRP A 47 -9.88 10.03 -23.84
C TRP A 47 -10.16 11.42 -24.42
N HIS A 48 -9.51 12.45 -23.85
CA HIS A 48 -9.63 13.85 -24.23
C HIS A 48 -8.30 14.58 -24.09
N GLY A 49 -8.14 15.70 -24.79
CA GLY A 49 -6.96 16.54 -24.74
C GLY A 49 -5.78 16.03 -25.57
N SER A 50 -4.64 16.67 -25.38
CA SER A 50 -3.37 16.33 -26.04
C SER A 50 -2.30 15.96 -25.02
N PRO A 51 -1.28 15.18 -25.41
CA PRO A 51 -0.19 14.81 -24.51
C PRO A 51 0.45 16.03 -23.85
N GLY A 52 0.62 15.98 -22.51
CA GLY A 52 1.22 17.07 -21.75
C GLY A 52 0.35 18.33 -21.58
N SER A 53 -0.90 18.33 -22.07
CA SER A 53 -1.78 19.49 -21.90
C SER A 53 -2.54 19.42 -20.56
N PRO A 54 -2.94 20.57 -19.98
CA PRO A 54 -3.68 20.60 -18.71
C PRO A 54 -5.07 19.96 -18.79
N ASP A 55 -5.63 19.84 -20.00
CA ASP A 55 -6.92 19.23 -20.29
C ASP A 55 -6.82 17.75 -20.70
N ALA A 56 -5.62 17.17 -20.65
CA ALA A 56 -5.40 15.76 -20.92
C ALA A 56 -6.16 14.88 -19.91
N GLN A 57 -7.01 14.02 -20.42
CA GLN A 57 -7.77 13.06 -19.60
C GLN A 57 -7.50 11.66 -20.07
N TYR A 58 -7.00 10.82 -19.18
CA TYR A 58 -6.81 9.40 -19.44
C TYR A 58 -8.15 8.69 -19.60
N GLY A 59 -8.15 7.61 -20.36
CA GLY A 59 -9.28 6.69 -20.41
C GLY A 59 -9.61 6.17 -19.00
N HIS A 60 -10.86 5.77 -18.83
CA HIS A 60 -11.37 5.24 -17.56
C HIS A 60 -12.00 3.87 -17.77
N MET A 61 -11.65 2.94 -16.89
CA MET A 61 -12.27 1.62 -16.79
C MET A 61 -12.67 1.38 -15.33
N GLU A 62 -13.83 0.79 -15.11
CA GLU A 62 -14.24 0.34 -13.79
C GLU A 62 -14.28 -1.19 -13.75
N ILE A 63 -13.52 -1.78 -12.83
CA ILE A 63 -13.43 -3.24 -12.67
C ILE A 63 -13.58 -3.56 -11.20
N ALA A 64 -14.59 -4.36 -10.88
CA ALA A 64 -14.93 -4.75 -9.50
C ALA A 64 -15.08 -3.55 -8.53
N GLY A 65 -15.64 -2.43 -9.01
CA GLY A 65 -15.84 -1.21 -8.21
C GLY A 65 -14.60 -0.35 -8.03
N HIS A 66 -13.50 -0.64 -8.75
CA HIS A 66 -12.26 0.14 -8.72
C HIS A 66 -12.00 0.79 -10.09
N GLY A 67 -11.58 2.06 -10.06
CA GLY A 67 -11.20 2.81 -11.25
C GLY A 67 -9.78 2.47 -11.71
N TYR A 68 -9.61 2.28 -13.01
CA TYR A 68 -8.30 2.06 -13.65
C TYR A 68 -8.14 2.96 -14.87
N ALA A 69 -6.92 3.41 -15.10
CA ALA A 69 -6.52 4.07 -16.35
C ALA A 69 -5.93 3.02 -17.31
N PRO A 70 -6.47 2.84 -18.52
CA PRO A 70 -5.93 1.89 -19.49
C PRO A 70 -4.66 2.41 -20.14
N CYS A 71 -3.71 1.50 -20.41
CA CYS A 71 -2.51 1.78 -21.16
C CYS A 71 -2.07 0.59 -22.01
N ALA A 72 -1.21 0.86 -23.01
CA ALA A 72 -0.44 -0.15 -23.69
C ALA A 72 1.00 -0.19 -23.15
N THR A 73 1.62 -1.37 -23.14
CA THR A 73 2.98 -1.57 -22.63
C THR A 73 4.07 -1.36 -23.68
N SER A 74 3.68 -1.25 -24.93
CA SER A 74 4.56 -0.96 -26.06
C SER A 74 3.79 -0.28 -27.20
N GLU A 75 4.52 0.24 -28.18
CA GLU A 75 3.96 0.76 -29.42
C GLU A 75 3.25 -0.33 -30.22
N HIS A 76 3.77 -1.56 -30.17
CA HIS A 76 3.14 -2.72 -30.79
C HIS A 76 1.77 -3.01 -30.16
N GLU A 77 1.69 -3.05 -28.86
CA GLU A 77 0.44 -3.25 -28.12
C GLU A 77 -0.54 -2.11 -28.34
N LEU A 78 -0.05 -0.86 -28.44
CA LEU A 78 -0.88 0.28 -28.79
C LEU A 78 -1.50 0.11 -30.17
N ALA A 79 -0.71 -0.27 -31.17
CA ALA A 79 -1.20 -0.53 -32.53
C ALA A 79 -2.21 -1.70 -32.55
N ALA A 80 -1.91 -2.79 -31.82
CA ALA A 80 -2.80 -3.95 -31.70
C ALA A 80 -4.13 -3.61 -31.00
N SER A 81 -4.16 -2.60 -30.13
CA SER A 81 -5.37 -2.18 -29.44
C SER A 81 -6.41 -1.51 -30.35
N GLY A 82 -6.01 -1.07 -31.55
CA GLY A 82 -6.86 -0.29 -32.44
C GLY A 82 -7.20 1.11 -31.91
N TRP A 83 -6.44 1.62 -30.92
CA TRP A 83 -6.64 2.95 -30.38
C TRP A 83 -6.26 4.01 -31.42
N ASP A 84 -7.23 4.78 -31.87
CA ASP A 84 -7.10 5.76 -32.94
C ASP A 84 -7.03 7.23 -32.44
N ARG A 85 -7.04 7.43 -31.10
CA ARG A 85 -6.97 8.73 -30.48
C ARG A 85 -5.57 9.04 -29.97
N ALA A 86 -5.41 10.22 -29.37
CA ALA A 86 -4.16 10.62 -28.75
C ALA A 86 -3.73 9.65 -27.63
N HIS A 87 -2.45 9.52 -27.44
CA HIS A 87 -1.83 8.80 -26.34
C HIS A 87 -0.65 9.61 -25.80
N GLU A 88 -0.25 9.33 -24.57
CA GLU A 88 0.88 9.95 -23.92
C GLU A 88 1.88 8.88 -23.48
N VAL A 89 3.16 9.07 -23.79
CA VAL A 89 4.22 8.13 -23.37
C VAL A 89 4.86 8.67 -22.10
N VAL A 90 4.65 7.94 -21.00
CA VAL A 90 5.14 8.33 -19.67
C VAL A 90 5.96 7.21 -19.04
N SER A 91 6.81 7.55 -18.06
CA SER A 91 7.49 6.52 -17.27
C SER A 91 6.52 5.82 -16.33
N GLY A 92 6.76 4.53 -16.04
CA GLY A 92 5.95 3.79 -15.07
C GLY A 92 5.95 4.44 -13.68
N ARG A 93 7.05 5.05 -13.26
CA ARG A 93 7.13 5.77 -11.98
C ARG A 93 6.30 7.04 -11.96
N ASP A 94 6.33 7.84 -13.03
CA ASP A 94 5.60 9.10 -13.10
C ASP A 94 4.09 8.85 -13.13
N ILE A 95 3.65 7.89 -13.94
CA ILE A 95 2.23 7.55 -13.98
C ILE A 95 1.74 6.94 -12.67
N ALA A 96 2.56 6.10 -12.03
CA ALA A 96 2.25 5.55 -10.72
C ALA A 96 2.09 6.68 -9.68
N ALA A 97 3.01 7.66 -9.65
CA ALA A 97 2.95 8.81 -8.75
C ALA A 97 1.72 9.70 -8.97
N SER A 98 1.25 9.78 -10.21
CA SER A 98 0.03 10.53 -10.56
C SER A 98 -1.24 9.80 -10.13
N LEU A 99 -1.38 8.53 -10.49
CA LEU A 99 -2.63 7.78 -10.34
C LEU A 99 -2.93 7.37 -8.90
N PHE A 100 -1.92 6.93 -8.10
CA PHE A 100 -2.20 6.38 -6.78
C PHE A 100 -2.86 7.40 -5.84
N ARG A 101 -2.54 8.69 -5.96
CA ARG A 101 -3.12 9.77 -5.14
C ARG A 101 -4.62 9.94 -5.34
N SER A 102 -5.08 9.64 -6.54
CA SER A 102 -6.50 9.64 -6.88
C SER A 102 -7.16 8.26 -6.65
N ARG A 103 -6.41 7.30 -6.08
CA ARG A 103 -6.83 5.90 -5.88
C ARG A 103 -7.24 5.20 -7.17
N TYR A 104 -6.61 5.59 -8.29
CA TYR A 104 -6.74 4.92 -9.57
C TYR A 104 -5.64 3.88 -9.75
N GLY A 105 -6.03 2.72 -10.26
CA GLY A 105 -5.09 1.70 -10.74
C GLY A 105 -4.66 1.96 -12.18
N LEU A 106 -3.76 1.13 -12.68
CA LEU A 106 -3.33 1.10 -14.07
C LEU A 106 -3.73 -0.26 -14.67
N TRP A 107 -4.34 -0.26 -15.86
CA TRP A 107 -4.73 -1.47 -16.56
C TRP A 107 -3.87 -1.67 -17.80
N LEU A 108 -3.03 -2.69 -17.77
CA LEU A 108 -2.05 -2.99 -18.81
C LEU A 108 -2.69 -3.84 -19.92
N ASN A 109 -2.59 -3.39 -21.16
CA ASN A 109 -3.04 -4.09 -22.37
C ASN A 109 -4.48 -4.63 -22.29
N PRO A 110 -5.51 -3.79 -22.08
CA PRO A 110 -6.91 -4.23 -21.92
C PRO A 110 -7.45 -5.01 -23.12
N HIS A 111 -6.86 -4.82 -24.32
CA HIS A 111 -7.22 -5.47 -25.57
C HIS A 111 -6.61 -6.86 -25.73
N ALA A 112 -5.61 -7.23 -24.91
CA ALA A 112 -4.93 -8.52 -25.03
C ALA A 112 -5.90 -9.69 -24.79
N PRO A 113 -5.66 -10.85 -25.42
CA PRO A 113 -6.40 -12.07 -25.12
C PRO A 113 -6.30 -12.39 -23.61
N GLY A 114 -7.41 -12.41 -22.90
CA GLY A 114 -7.43 -12.54 -21.44
C GLY A 114 -7.73 -11.24 -20.70
N GLY A 115 -7.84 -10.11 -21.41
CA GLY A 115 -8.33 -8.84 -20.84
C GLY A 115 -7.27 -8.01 -20.13
N GLY A 116 -5.99 -8.36 -20.25
CA GLY A 116 -4.88 -7.60 -19.65
C GLY A 116 -4.70 -7.84 -18.14
N VAL A 117 -3.88 -6.99 -17.50
CA VAL A 117 -3.54 -7.10 -16.07
C VAL A 117 -3.77 -5.75 -15.39
N GLY A 118 -4.54 -5.76 -14.30
CA GLY A 118 -4.74 -4.59 -13.45
C GLY A 118 -3.65 -4.47 -12.38
N VAL A 119 -3.07 -3.28 -12.25
CA VAL A 119 -2.17 -2.89 -11.16
C VAL A 119 -2.97 -1.97 -10.24
N PRO A 120 -3.35 -2.38 -9.03
CA PRO A 120 -4.10 -1.57 -8.09
C PRO A 120 -3.34 -0.31 -7.66
N TRP A 121 -4.05 0.73 -7.24
CA TRP A 121 -3.45 1.99 -6.78
C TRP A 121 -2.46 1.79 -5.62
N ALA A 122 -2.69 0.79 -4.75
CA ALA A 122 -1.78 0.46 -3.66
C ALA A 122 -0.41 -0.02 -4.17
N ASP A 123 -0.37 -0.80 -5.25
CA ASP A 123 0.86 -1.24 -5.88
C ASP A 123 1.51 -0.12 -6.72
N LEU A 124 0.70 0.77 -7.32
CA LEU A 124 1.24 1.99 -7.94
C LEU A 124 1.92 2.91 -6.91
N ARG A 125 1.35 3.03 -5.70
CA ARG A 125 2.03 3.72 -4.60
C ARG A 125 3.39 3.12 -4.30
N ARG A 126 3.51 1.78 -4.28
CA ARG A 126 4.79 1.10 -4.08
C ARG A 126 5.79 1.43 -5.19
N ILE A 127 5.37 1.41 -6.45
CA ILE A 127 6.19 1.83 -7.59
C ILE A 127 6.70 3.26 -7.40
N ALA A 128 5.80 4.18 -7.03
CA ALA A 128 6.14 5.59 -6.78
C ALA A 128 7.11 5.77 -5.60
N SER A 129 7.05 4.89 -4.60
CA SER A 129 7.90 4.91 -3.40
C SER A 129 9.20 4.10 -3.51
N GLY A 130 9.48 3.47 -4.66
CA GLY A 130 10.72 2.73 -4.91
C GLY A 130 10.66 1.23 -4.67
N LEU A 131 9.51 0.63 -4.40
CA LEU A 131 9.29 -0.82 -4.25
C LEU A 131 10.04 -1.50 -3.10
N ASP A 132 10.47 -0.74 -2.09
CA ASP A 132 11.44 -1.20 -1.07
C ASP A 132 10.84 -1.74 0.23
N ARG A 133 9.49 -1.69 0.42
CA ARG A 133 8.89 -1.96 1.74
C ARG A 133 7.87 -3.08 1.78
N LEU A 134 6.95 -3.11 0.84
CA LEU A 134 5.81 -3.99 0.86
C LEU A 134 5.81 -4.83 -0.42
N PRO A 135 6.17 -6.10 -0.38
CA PRO A 135 6.05 -6.95 -1.55
C PRO A 135 4.59 -7.09 -1.99
N ALA A 136 4.39 -7.50 -3.23
CA ALA A 136 3.06 -7.68 -3.81
C ALA A 136 2.24 -8.73 -3.05
N GLY A 137 0.93 -8.55 -3.07
CA GLY A 137 -0.01 -9.49 -2.51
C GLY A 137 -0.58 -9.11 -1.15
N PRO A 138 -1.41 -9.96 -0.57
CA PRO A 138 -2.03 -9.72 0.71
C PRO A 138 -1.02 -9.66 1.85
N LEU A 139 -1.29 -8.79 2.82
CA LEU A 139 -0.53 -8.66 4.05
C LEU A 139 -1.36 -9.22 5.21
N ARG A 140 -0.73 -10.02 6.05
CA ARG A 140 -1.28 -10.35 7.37
C ARG A 140 -0.63 -9.43 8.40
N LEU A 141 -1.45 -8.68 9.12
CA LEU A 141 -1.01 -7.73 10.14
C LEU A 141 -1.51 -8.20 11.50
N SER A 142 -0.61 -8.24 12.47
CA SER A 142 -0.93 -8.68 13.83
C SER A 142 -0.10 -7.92 14.87
N GLU A 143 -0.50 -8.03 16.14
CA GLU A 143 0.35 -7.59 17.23
C GLU A 143 1.56 -8.53 17.33
N PRO A 144 2.80 -7.98 17.48
CA PRO A 144 4.00 -8.81 17.65
C PRO A 144 3.91 -9.67 18.91
N THR A 145 4.02 -10.97 18.76
CA THR A 145 4.11 -11.91 19.89
C THR A 145 5.54 -12.07 20.43
N LEU A 146 6.52 -11.49 19.73
CA LEU A 146 7.94 -11.53 20.08
C LEU A 146 8.21 -10.81 21.41
N GLN A 147 8.80 -11.51 22.35
CA GLN A 147 9.22 -10.97 23.65
C GLN A 147 10.62 -10.36 23.53
N ILE A 148 10.70 -9.11 23.11
CA ILE A 148 11.94 -8.33 22.95
C ILE A 148 11.92 -7.05 23.81
N PRO A 149 11.74 -7.17 25.14
CA PRO A 149 11.52 -6.04 26.02
C PRO A 149 12.71 -5.06 26.01
N GLN A 150 13.93 -5.55 25.87
CA GLN A 150 15.13 -4.70 25.83
C GLN A 150 15.14 -3.77 24.62
N PHE A 151 14.78 -4.29 23.45
CA PHE A 151 14.66 -3.49 22.23
C PHE A 151 13.61 -2.40 22.36
N TYR A 152 12.41 -2.72 22.86
CA TYR A 152 11.34 -1.72 23.06
C TYR A 152 11.68 -0.70 24.14
N ALA A 153 12.36 -1.12 25.23
CA ALA A 153 12.83 -0.21 26.26
C ALA A 153 13.86 0.78 25.71
N LEU A 154 14.83 0.30 24.92
CA LEU A 154 15.83 1.17 24.30
C LEU A 154 15.20 2.12 23.30
N LEU A 155 14.26 1.65 22.45
CA LEU A 155 13.51 2.50 21.53
C LEU A 155 12.77 3.61 22.28
N SER A 156 12.04 3.26 23.35
CA SER A 156 11.29 4.25 24.16
C SER A 156 12.21 5.26 24.81
N GLN A 157 13.34 4.81 25.39
CA GLN A 157 14.33 5.70 25.99
C GLN A 157 14.97 6.64 24.98
N THR A 158 15.33 6.13 23.80
CA THR A 158 15.96 6.92 22.75
C THR A 158 14.95 7.88 22.10
N ALA A 159 13.71 7.43 21.89
CA ALA A 159 12.62 8.29 21.44
C ALA A 159 12.36 9.45 22.39
N HIS A 160 12.43 9.20 23.71
CA HIS A 160 12.30 10.28 24.70
C HIS A 160 13.38 11.37 24.52
N ARG A 161 14.59 10.97 24.12
CA ARG A 161 15.72 11.89 23.83
C ARG A 161 15.66 12.51 22.43
N THR A 162 14.77 12.04 21.57
CA THR A 162 14.59 12.51 20.19
C THR A 162 13.29 13.33 20.10
N PRO A 163 13.32 14.68 20.31
CA PRO A 163 12.12 15.48 20.51
C PRO A 163 11.09 15.43 19.38
N VAL A 164 11.55 15.13 18.17
CA VAL A 164 10.70 15.02 16.97
C VAL A 164 9.74 13.83 17.01
N VAL A 165 10.04 12.77 17.79
CA VAL A 165 9.20 11.58 17.89
C VAL A 165 8.04 11.85 18.87
N ARG A 166 6.82 11.75 18.37
CA ARG A 166 5.59 11.89 19.12
C ARG A 166 5.13 10.56 19.70
N THR A 167 4.87 9.56 18.84
CA THR A 167 4.46 8.23 19.27
C THR A 167 5.21 7.13 18.52
N LEU A 168 5.35 5.95 19.17
CA LEU A 168 5.82 4.73 18.52
C LEU A 168 4.77 3.64 18.66
N ARG A 169 4.51 2.95 17.54
CA ARG A 169 3.64 1.77 17.45
C ARG A 169 4.40 0.59 16.86
N ARG A 170 3.83 -0.59 16.91
CA ARG A 170 4.46 -1.80 16.39
C ARG A 170 3.44 -2.69 15.71
N ALA A 171 3.87 -3.44 14.69
CA ALA A 171 3.11 -4.50 14.07
C ALA A 171 4.03 -5.62 13.63
N TRP A 172 3.50 -6.83 13.62
CA TRP A 172 4.10 -7.95 12.92
C TRP A 172 3.49 -8.03 11.53
N VAL A 173 4.32 -8.00 10.51
CA VAL A 173 3.91 -7.98 9.10
C VAL A 173 4.36 -9.27 8.44
N GLU A 174 3.40 -10.04 7.93
CA GLU A 174 3.62 -11.26 7.16
C GLU A 174 3.13 -11.02 5.74
N PRO A 175 4.03 -10.69 4.80
CA PRO A 175 3.65 -10.53 3.39
C PRO A 175 3.40 -11.89 2.74
N ALA A 176 2.61 -11.92 1.66
CA ALA A 176 2.40 -13.14 0.88
C ALA A 176 3.66 -13.60 0.14
N TYR A 177 4.60 -12.68 -0.08
CA TYR A 177 5.90 -12.92 -0.70
C TYR A 177 6.99 -12.18 0.07
N GLY A 178 8.08 -12.88 0.43
CA GLY A 178 9.17 -12.36 1.24
C GLY A 178 9.06 -12.75 2.72
N ASP A 179 10.01 -12.27 3.52
CA ASP A 179 10.13 -12.61 4.94
C ASP A 179 9.23 -11.73 5.80
N ALA A 180 8.70 -12.32 6.86
CA ALA A 180 7.98 -11.58 7.89
C ALA A 180 8.93 -10.64 8.66
N TYR A 181 8.43 -9.48 9.08
CA TYR A 181 9.25 -8.47 9.76
C TYR A 181 8.48 -7.72 10.84
N LEU A 182 9.25 -7.10 11.75
CA LEU A 182 8.74 -6.17 12.74
C LEU A 182 8.68 -4.77 12.16
N ALA A 183 7.49 -4.20 12.06
CA ALA A 183 7.27 -2.82 11.66
C ALA A 183 7.20 -1.92 12.90
N ILE A 184 7.97 -0.82 12.90
CA ILE A 184 7.93 0.23 13.92
C ILE A 184 7.28 1.47 13.29
N GLY A 185 6.05 1.74 13.66
CA GLY A 185 5.30 2.94 13.25
C GLY A 185 5.76 4.16 14.03
N MET A 186 6.11 5.23 13.32
CA MET A 186 6.60 6.47 13.88
C MET A 186 5.68 7.63 13.52
N ASP A 187 5.14 8.27 14.55
CA ASP A 187 4.43 9.53 14.41
C ASP A 187 5.36 10.66 14.87
N LEU A 188 5.54 11.65 14.02
CA LEU A 188 6.52 12.72 14.20
C LEU A 188 5.82 14.07 14.25
N TYR A 189 6.34 15.00 15.06
CA TYR A 189 5.90 16.41 15.06
C TYR A 189 6.37 17.18 13.83
N ASP A 190 7.50 16.75 13.23
CA ASP A 190 8.10 17.35 12.05
C ASP A 190 8.66 16.27 11.14
N THR A 191 8.53 16.45 9.83
CA THR A 191 9.03 15.56 8.79
C THR A 191 10.12 16.18 7.91
N GLY A 192 10.67 17.30 8.35
CA GLY A 192 11.79 17.96 7.66
C GLY A 192 13.07 17.10 7.66
N PRO A 193 14.03 17.42 6.81
CA PRO A 193 15.26 16.61 6.64
C PRO A 193 16.00 16.35 7.96
N GLN A 194 16.13 17.36 8.81
CA GLN A 194 16.80 17.25 10.12
C GLN A 194 16.06 16.30 11.07
N ALA A 195 14.73 16.35 11.07
CA ALA A 195 13.89 15.45 11.84
C ALA A 195 14.06 14.01 11.39
N LEU A 196 14.06 13.76 10.07
CA LEU A 196 14.27 12.43 9.50
C LEU A 196 15.65 11.89 9.79
N ASP A 197 16.70 12.74 9.78
CA ASP A 197 18.07 12.35 10.15
C ASP A 197 18.18 11.98 11.64
N ALA A 198 17.50 12.73 12.52
CA ALA A 198 17.44 12.40 13.95
C ALA A 198 16.76 11.04 14.19
N VAL A 199 15.66 10.76 13.48
CA VAL A 199 14.97 9.46 13.52
C VAL A 199 15.84 8.34 12.98
N ARG A 200 16.53 8.55 11.86
CA ARG A 200 17.46 7.57 11.28
C ARG A 200 18.58 7.24 12.26
N THR A 201 19.17 8.25 12.90
CA THR A 201 20.20 8.07 13.93
C THR A 201 19.66 7.29 15.13
N MET A 202 18.46 7.63 15.60
CA MET A 202 17.76 6.91 16.68
C MET A 202 17.61 5.43 16.34
N MET A 203 17.11 5.11 15.14
CA MET A 203 16.91 3.74 14.71
C MET A 203 18.23 2.98 14.57
N HIS A 204 19.24 3.58 13.99
CA HIS A 204 20.57 2.97 13.92
C HIS A 204 21.13 2.59 15.29
N HIS A 205 20.94 3.46 16.28
CA HIS A 205 21.37 3.17 17.65
C HIS A 205 20.60 1.99 18.27
N CYS A 206 19.30 1.87 17.98
CA CYS A 206 18.44 0.87 18.59
C CYS A 206 18.51 -0.51 17.91
N ILE A 207 18.75 -0.55 16.59
CA ILE A 207 18.67 -1.79 15.80
C ILE A 207 19.62 -2.88 16.31
N GLY A 208 20.78 -2.49 16.86
CA GLY A 208 21.74 -3.43 17.46
C GLY A 208 21.23 -4.15 18.71
N ALA A 209 20.14 -3.70 19.32
CA ALA A 209 19.49 -4.39 20.44
C ALA A 209 18.35 -5.32 20.00
N ALA A 210 18.01 -5.34 18.69
CA ALA A 210 17.10 -6.33 18.15
C ALA A 210 17.79 -7.70 18.10
N PRO A 211 17.01 -8.82 18.22
CA PRO A 211 17.57 -10.15 18.01
C PRO A 211 18.24 -10.27 16.65
N GLU A 212 19.35 -10.99 16.59
CA GLU A 212 20.05 -11.26 15.34
C GLU A 212 19.12 -11.93 14.33
N GLY A 213 19.14 -11.47 13.10
CA GLY A 213 18.28 -11.98 12.02
C GLY A 213 16.83 -11.52 12.06
N LEU A 214 16.41 -10.69 13.03
CA LEU A 214 15.06 -10.13 13.03
C LEU A 214 14.99 -8.93 12.06
N PRO A 215 14.25 -9.02 10.93
CA PRO A 215 14.07 -7.89 10.05
C PRO A 215 13.21 -6.83 10.76
N VAL A 216 13.70 -5.59 10.79
CA VAL A 216 12.97 -4.44 11.35
C VAL A 216 12.82 -3.37 10.29
N SER A 217 11.60 -2.88 10.09
CA SER A 217 11.29 -1.79 9.17
C SER A 217 10.61 -0.62 9.89
N THR A 218 10.76 0.58 9.35
CA THR A 218 10.10 1.77 9.87
C THR A 218 8.93 2.17 8.98
N VAL A 219 7.83 2.62 9.58
CA VAL A 219 6.61 3.05 8.90
C VAL A 219 6.27 4.46 9.35
N ALA A 220 6.09 5.38 8.39
CA ALA A 220 5.64 6.73 8.67
C ALA A 220 4.13 6.73 8.97
N MET A 221 3.74 7.05 10.19
CA MET A 221 2.32 7.04 10.59
C MET A 221 1.49 8.13 9.90
N ALA A 222 2.14 9.17 9.36
CA ALA A 222 1.48 10.22 8.58
C ALA A 222 1.15 9.80 7.14
N ASP A 223 1.61 8.63 6.69
CA ASP A 223 1.32 8.14 5.35
C ASP A 223 -0.06 7.49 5.27
N GLU A 224 -1.03 8.26 4.80
CA GLU A 224 -2.43 7.83 4.66
C GLU A 224 -2.67 6.71 3.63
N TYR A 225 -1.67 6.42 2.80
CA TYR A 225 -1.73 5.36 1.79
C TYR A 225 -0.99 4.08 2.22
N ASP A 226 -0.34 4.07 3.40
CA ASP A 226 0.35 2.90 3.90
C ASP A 226 -0.62 1.98 4.66
N PRO A 227 -0.89 0.75 4.19
CA PRO A 227 -1.84 -0.15 4.85
C PRO A 227 -1.37 -0.58 6.25
N VAL A 228 -0.05 -0.64 6.49
CA VAL A 228 0.50 -0.95 7.82
C VAL A 228 0.28 0.22 8.77
N ALA A 229 0.51 1.46 8.30
CA ALA A 229 0.22 2.65 9.10
C ALA A 229 -1.26 2.75 9.47
N GLN A 230 -2.15 2.56 8.49
CA GLN A 230 -3.60 2.56 8.72
C GLN A 230 -4.02 1.50 9.74
N TRP A 231 -3.53 0.28 9.62
CA TRP A 231 -3.82 -0.78 10.56
C TRP A 231 -3.30 -0.45 11.97
N MET A 232 -2.07 0.05 12.09
CA MET A 232 -1.51 0.47 13.38
C MET A 232 -2.32 1.58 14.02
N GLN A 233 -2.83 2.55 13.23
CA GLN A 233 -3.68 3.62 13.74
C GLN A 233 -5.00 3.08 14.29
N ALA A 234 -5.62 2.14 13.58
CA ALA A 234 -6.92 1.61 13.92
C ALA A 234 -6.87 0.56 15.07
N CYS A 235 -5.82 -0.26 15.11
CA CYS A 235 -5.79 -1.48 15.94
C CYS A 235 -4.77 -1.45 17.07
N GLN A 236 -3.76 -0.55 17.04
CA GLN A 236 -2.64 -0.59 17.98
C GLN A 236 -2.58 0.63 18.88
N ARG A 237 -2.34 0.40 20.16
CA ARG A 237 -1.96 1.48 21.10
C ARG A 237 -0.44 1.75 20.96
N PRO A 238 -0.01 3.03 21.07
CA PRO A 238 1.41 3.34 21.13
C PRO A 238 2.07 2.64 22.34
N PHE A 239 3.24 2.06 22.13
CA PHE A 239 4.07 1.59 23.24
C PHE A 239 4.97 2.71 23.80
N PHE A 240 5.13 3.80 23.05
CA PHE A 240 5.69 5.07 23.48
C PHE A 240 4.76 6.20 23.05
N ASP A 241 4.42 7.08 23.97
CA ASP A 241 3.62 8.30 23.73
C ASP A 241 4.20 9.42 24.58
N ARG A 242 4.77 10.43 23.90
CA ARG A 242 5.42 11.56 24.56
C ARG A 242 4.46 12.40 25.40
N GLU A 243 3.25 12.56 24.94
CA GLU A 243 2.25 13.37 25.63
C GLU A 243 1.77 12.68 26.91
N ALA A 244 1.64 11.35 26.87
CA ALA A 244 1.31 10.55 28.05
C ALA A 244 2.45 10.52 29.09
N PHE A 245 3.72 10.55 28.64
CA PHE A 245 4.88 10.64 29.53
C PHE A 245 5.02 12.02 30.22
N GLY A 246 4.54 13.09 29.57
CA GLY A 246 4.54 14.43 30.12
C GLY A 246 3.36 14.73 31.09
N ALA A 247 2.27 14.03 30.92
CA ALA A 247 1.17 13.99 31.88
C ALA A 247 1.59 13.03 33.00
N GLY A 248 2.02 13.56 34.16
CA GLY A 248 2.29 12.72 35.32
C GLY A 248 1.13 11.74 35.58
N PRO A 249 1.33 10.67 36.40
CA PRO A 249 0.31 9.67 36.61
C PRO A 249 -1.02 10.35 36.90
N ALA A 250 -2.03 10.09 36.06
CA ALA A 250 -3.37 10.63 36.29
C ALA A 250 -3.74 10.31 37.73
N PRO A 251 -4.23 11.28 38.52
CA PRO A 251 -4.61 11.01 39.89
C PRO A 251 -5.54 9.81 39.88
N ALA A 252 -5.15 8.76 40.64
CA ALA A 252 -5.93 7.54 40.74
C ALA A 252 -7.36 7.94 41.09
N MET A 253 -8.30 7.70 40.16
CA MET A 253 -9.72 7.89 40.47
C MET A 253 -10.01 7.08 41.74
N PRO A 254 -10.58 7.69 42.77
CA PRO A 254 -10.97 6.95 43.96
C PRO A 254 -11.89 5.78 43.50
N PRO A 255 -11.71 4.60 44.07
CA PRO A 255 -12.56 3.47 43.69
C PRO A 255 -14.02 3.89 43.87
N PRO A 256 -14.90 3.53 42.93
CA PRO A 256 -16.33 3.84 43.08
C PRO A 256 -16.81 3.28 44.44
N PRO A 257 -17.64 4.00 45.16
CA PRO A 257 -18.14 3.55 46.46
C PRO A 257 -18.76 2.15 46.27
N VAL A 258 -18.25 1.19 47.06
CA VAL A 258 -18.76 -0.18 47.08
C VAL A 258 -20.24 -0.08 47.45
N ALA A 259 -21.12 -0.33 46.45
CA ALA A 259 -22.55 -0.41 46.69
C ALA A 259 -22.81 -1.57 47.67
N ALA A 260 -23.49 -1.24 48.76
CA ALA A 260 -23.92 -2.22 49.74
C ALA A 260 -24.70 -3.35 49.05
N PRO A 261 -24.57 -4.62 49.49
CA PRO A 261 -25.28 -5.74 48.87
C PRO A 261 -26.80 -5.59 49.05
N GLY A 262 -27.48 -5.28 47.96
CA GLY A 262 -28.96 -5.30 47.91
C GLY A 262 -29.45 -6.74 47.82
N PRO A 263 -30.63 -7.06 48.34
CA PRO A 263 -31.17 -8.40 48.40
C PRO A 263 -31.48 -8.97 47.02
N GLY A 264 -31.19 -10.23 46.88
CA GLY A 264 -31.14 -11.11 45.69
C GLY A 264 -32.20 -10.89 44.61
N ARG A 265 -31.67 -10.94 43.38
CA ARG A 265 -32.50 -11.16 42.18
C ARG A 265 -32.08 -12.46 41.52
N PRO A 266 -33.02 -13.28 41.00
CA PRO A 266 -32.69 -14.60 40.51
C PRO A 266 -31.94 -14.57 39.16
N ALA A 267 -31.11 -15.59 38.96
CA ALA A 267 -30.32 -15.83 37.78
C ALA A 267 -31.19 -15.90 36.51
N ALA A 268 -30.87 -15.08 35.52
CA ALA A 268 -31.31 -15.23 34.15
C ALA A 268 -30.24 -15.94 33.32
N THR A 269 -30.61 -17.08 32.79
CA THR A 269 -29.88 -17.96 31.89
C THR A 269 -29.52 -17.26 30.56
N GLY A 270 -28.31 -17.39 30.17
CA GLY A 270 -27.76 -17.58 28.83
C GLY A 270 -28.17 -16.62 27.71
N TRP A 271 -27.20 -15.81 27.28
CA TRP A 271 -27.06 -15.43 25.84
C TRP A 271 -25.59 -15.51 25.46
N GLY A 272 -25.36 -16.35 24.42
CA GLY A 272 -24.04 -16.60 23.89
C GLY A 272 -23.43 -15.33 23.26
N ALA A 273 -22.15 -15.15 23.47
CA ALA A 273 -21.35 -14.11 22.83
C ALA A 273 -21.26 -14.36 21.32
N PRO A 274 -21.41 -13.35 20.46
CA PRO A 274 -21.10 -13.48 19.06
C PRO A 274 -19.57 -13.47 18.88
N GLN A 275 -19.02 -14.64 18.51
CA GLN A 275 -17.68 -14.77 17.96
C GLN A 275 -17.71 -14.34 16.49
N HIS A 276 -17.46 -13.11 16.19
CA HIS A 276 -16.99 -12.66 14.88
C HIS A 276 -16.20 -11.38 15.07
N ALA A 277 -14.89 -11.51 15.17
CA ALA A 277 -13.99 -10.41 14.86
C ALA A 277 -14.12 -10.08 13.36
N PRO A 278 -14.25 -8.82 12.96
CA PRO A 278 -14.23 -8.45 11.54
C PRO A 278 -12.87 -8.83 10.95
N GLN A 279 -12.88 -9.76 9.99
CA GLN A 279 -11.72 -10.01 9.15
C GLN A 279 -11.47 -8.75 8.34
N ALA A 280 -10.24 -8.26 8.40
CA ALA A 280 -9.77 -7.20 7.52
C ALA A 280 -10.01 -7.62 6.05
N PRO A 281 -10.44 -6.70 5.17
CA PRO A 281 -10.64 -7.01 3.77
C PRO A 281 -9.34 -7.53 3.18
N GLY A 282 -9.33 -8.81 2.79
CA GLY A 282 -8.21 -9.45 2.13
C GLY A 282 -7.99 -8.78 0.77
N TRP A 283 -6.85 -8.14 0.61
CA TRP A 283 -6.36 -7.65 -0.65
C TRP A 283 -5.78 -8.83 -1.43
N GLY A 284 -6.65 -9.53 -2.17
CA GLY A 284 -6.20 -10.48 -3.17
C GLY A 284 -6.07 -9.77 -4.52
N PRO A 285 -5.18 -10.25 -5.43
CA PRO A 285 -5.21 -9.78 -6.81
C PRO A 285 -6.63 -9.96 -7.33
N PRO A 286 -7.16 -9.01 -8.13
CA PRO A 286 -8.50 -9.10 -8.66
C PRO A 286 -8.63 -10.41 -9.43
N GLN A 287 -9.55 -11.26 -9.00
CA GLN A 287 -9.92 -12.44 -9.77
C GLN A 287 -10.50 -11.93 -11.09
N ALA A 288 -9.92 -12.41 -12.21
CA ALA A 288 -10.49 -12.14 -13.52
C ALA A 288 -11.97 -12.55 -13.50
N PRO A 289 -12.89 -11.70 -13.97
CA PRO A 289 -14.29 -12.06 -14.05
C PRO A 289 -14.43 -13.28 -14.97
N PRO A 290 -15.39 -14.18 -14.70
CA PRO A 290 -15.66 -15.30 -15.61
C PRO A 290 -15.98 -14.71 -16.97
N VAL A 291 -15.26 -15.16 -17.99
CA VAL A 291 -15.47 -14.76 -19.39
C VAL A 291 -16.80 -15.30 -19.85
N THR A 292 -17.86 -14.52 -19.70
CA THR A 292 -19.12 -14.71 -20.40
C THR A 292 -19.08 -13.77 -21.61
N GLY A 293 -18.85 -14.36 -22.74
CA GLY A 293 -19.16 -14.04 -24.12
C GLY A 293 -19.20 -12.57 -24.56
N HIS A 294 -18.37 -12.29 -25.57
CA HIS A 294 -18.57 -11.33 -26.65
C HIS A 294 -19.32 -10.01 -26.30
N GLY A 295 -18.57 -9.04 -25.84
CA GLY A 295 -19.00 -7.64 -25.84
C GLY A 295 -17.97 -6.83 -26.60
N GLY A 296 -18.22 -6.61 -27.89
CA GLY A 296 -17.46 -5.67 -28.68
C GLY A 296 -17.50 -4.29 -28.02
N TRP A 297 -16.39 -3.57 -28.08
CA TRP A 297 -16.30 -2.14 -27.75
C TRP A 297 -17.33 -1.36 -28.55
N ALA A 298 -18.50 -1.11 -27.97
CA ALA A 298 -19.46 -0.14 -28.48
C ALA A 298 -19.25 1.16 -27.72
N PRO A 299 -18.98 2.30 -28.38
CA PRO A 299 -18.90 3.59 -27.71
C PRO A 299 -20.30 3.98 -27.20
N ASN A 300 -20.50 3.93 -25.89
CA ASN A 300 -21.69 4.52 -25.28
C ASN A 300 -21.60 6.03 -25.41
N GLY A 301 -22.57 6.60 -26.13
CA GLY A 301 -22.70 8.03 -26.36
C GLY A 301 -22.85 8.85 -25.06
N PRO A 302 -22.73 10.18 -25.16
CA PRO A 302 -22.66 11.06 -24.00
C PRO A 302 -23.96 11.02 -23.19
N ARG A 303 -23.86 10.71 -21.92
CA ARG A 303 -24.92 11.01 -20.95
C ARG A 303 -24.71 12.44 -20.47
N THR A 304 -25.52 13.32 -20.96
CA THR A 304 -25.75 14.66 -20.40
C THR A 304 -26.37 14.52 -19.02
N TYR A 305 -25.70 15.12 -18.03
CA TYR A 305 -26.30 15.69 -16.83
C TYR A 305 -25.71 17.09 -16.60
#